data_c4286abfc07b460cebbeae35a56d2379
#
_entry.id   c4286abfc07b460cebbeae35a56d2379
#
_cell.length_a   1.000
_cell.length_b   1.000
_cell.length_c   1.000
_cell.angle_alpha   90.00
_cell.angle_beta   90.00
_cell.angle_gamma   90.00
#
_symmetry.space_group_name_H-M   'P 1'
#
loop_
_entity.id
_entity.type
_entity.pdbx_description
1 polymer ?
#
loop_
_entity_poly.entity_id
_entity_poly.type
_entity_poly.pdbx_seq_one_letter_code
_entity_poly.pdbx_strand_id
1 'polypeptide(L)'
;MNVSWRRFEASWESYEETFVEALSLFRDEGVEEGVFGDLDVEAHRTWVEGACKRAGLAPRFPLWKRSRSSLFAAWRDRGFRGVVIAVRDGVLPRRLLGRSVDDDLFREIRALGADASGEAGEYHTLVTGGPPFSETIGIETGEAVLRDGVWFLDVRVEGDP
;
A
#
# COMPACT_ATOMS: atom_id res chain seq x y z
N MET A 1 10.15 14.31 9.54
CA MET A 1 10.99 13.12 9.80
C MET A 1 11.76 12.85 8.52
N ASN A 2 13.11 12.90 8.53
CA ASN A 2 13.91 12.49 7.37
C ASN A 2 13.98 10.96 7.38
N VAL A 3 13.19 10.33 6.51
CA VAL A 3 13.23 8.88 6.31
C VAL A 3 13.97 8.64 5.00
N SER A 4 15.06 7.88 5.04
CA SER A 4 15.72 7.43 3.81
C SER A 4 14.84 6.40 3.12
N TRP A 5 14.73 6.50 1.81
CA TRP A 5 13.99 5.54 1.01
C TRP A 5 14.86 5.01 -0.13
N ARG A 6 14.52 3.83 -0.61
CA ARG A 6 15.19 3.19 -1.75
C ARG A 6 14.14 2.63 -2.70
N ARG A 7 14.46 2.67 -3.98
CA ARG A 7 13.64 2.11 -5.06
C ARG A 7 14.38 0.94 -5.68
N PHE A 8 13.67 -0.15 -5.87
CA PHE A 8 14.12 -1.33 -6.56
C PHE A 8 13.16 -1.65 -7.70
N GLU A 9 13.68 -2.15 -8.82
CA GLU A 9 12.87 -2.61 -9.95
C GLU A 9 12.93 -4.13 -9.99
N ALA A 10 11.77 -4.77 -10.14
CA ALA A 10 11.64 -6.22 -10.20
C ALA A 10 10.56 -6.62 -11.20
N SER A 11 10.77 -7.75 -11.89
CA SER A 11 9.69 -8.51 -12.53
C SER A 11 9.04 -9.45 -11.53
N TRP A 12 7.92 -10.07 -11.89
CA TRP A 12 7.30 -11.11 -11.05
C TRP A 12 8.26 -12.28 -10.78
N GLU A 13 9.09 -12.65 -11.76
CA GLU A 13 10.05 -13.75 -11.63
C GLU A 13 11.23 -13.41 -10.71
N SER A 14 11.64 -12.14 -10.65
CA SER A 14 12.75 -11.67 -9.81
C SER A 14 12.30 -11.04 -8.49
N TYR A 15 10.99 -10.92 -8.25
CA TYR A 15 10.46 -10.13 -7.13
C TYR A 15 10.99 -10.59 -5.78
N GLU A 16 10.95 -11.90 -5.50
CA GLU A 16 11.42 -12.43 -4.21
C GLU A 16 12.91 -12.20 -4.00
N GLU A 17 13.74 -12.46 -5.02
CA GLU A 17 15.18 -12.25 -4.91
C GLU A 17 15.52 -10.77 -4.71
N THR A 18 14.90 -9.88 -5.50
CA THR A 18 15.07 -8.43 -5.34
C THR A 18 14.63 -7.95 -3.96
N PHE A 19 13.56 -8.53 -3.42
CA PHE A 19 13.09 -8.19 -2.08
C PHE A 19 14.09 -8.62 -1.00
N VAL A 20 14.63 -9.85 -1.09
CA VAL A 20 15.66 -10.34 -0.17
C VAL A 20 16.95 -9.54 -0.27
N GLU A 21 17.38 -9.15 -1.49
CA GLU A 21 18.51 -8.26 -1.70
C GLU A 21 18.30 -6.90 -1.02
N ALA A 22 17.12 -6.30 -1.20
CA ALA A 22 16.74 -5.03 -0.57
C ALA A 22 16.83 -5.12 0.96
N LEU A 23 16.26 -6.17 1.56
CA LEU A 23 16.34 -6.42 3.00
C LEU A 23 17.78 -6.61 3.47
N SER A 24 18.59 -7.33 2.69
CA SER A 24 20.00 -7.59 3.03
C SER A 24 20.83 -6.29 3.03
N LEU A 25 20.57 -5.38 2.09
CA LEU A 25 21.21 -4.06 2.09
C LEU A 25 20.87 -3.25 3.35
N PHE A 26 19.62 -3.28 3.80
CA PHE A 26 19.25 -2.62 5.05
C PHE A 26 19.91 -3.25 6.28
N ARG A 27 20.00 -4.59 6.32
CA ARG A 27 20.74 -5.29 7.38
C ARG A 27 22.21 -4.85 7.40
N ASP A 28 22.87 -4.75 6.26
CA ASP A 28 24.29 -4.36 6.16
C ASP A 28 24.50 -2.89 6.59
N GLU A 29 23.44 -2.08 6.59
CA GLU A 29 23.41 -0.73 7.16
C GLU A 29 23.06 -0.71 8.67
N GLY A 30 22.91 -1.87 9.29
CA GLY A 30 22.65 -1.99 10.73
C GLY A 30 21.16 -2.06 11.11
N VAL A 31 20.25 -2.25 10.15
CA VAL A 31 18.84 -2.50 10.45
C VAL A 31 18.69 -3.93 10.98
N GLU A 32 17.99 -4.10 12.09
CA GLU A 32 17.78 -5.40 12.73
C GLU A 32 16.36 -5.94 12.50
N GLU A 33 15.37 -5.06 12.30
CA GLU A 33 13.96 -5.44 12.19
C GLU A 33 13.30 -4.80 10.96
N GLY A 34 12.47 -5.60 10.26
CA GLY A 34 11.56 -5.13 9.22
C GLY A 34 10.12 -5.05 9.74
N VAL A 35 9.42 -3.94 9.51
CA VAL A 35 8.02 -3.75 9.91
C VAL A 35 7.12 -3.88 8.68
N PHE A 36 6.14 -4.81 8.76
CA PHE A 36 5.24 -5.14 7.66
C PHE A 36 3.78 -4.89 8.04
N GLY A 37 3.00 -4.40 7.08
CA GLY A 37 1.61 -4.00 7.28
C GLY A 37 0.59 -5.13 7.12
N ASP A 38 1.02 -6.37 6.96
CA ASP A 38 0.14 -7.52 6.74
C ASP A 38 -0.89 -7.70 7.86
N LEU A 39 -2.13 -8.02 7.47
CA LEU A 39 -3.26 -8.06 8.39
C LEU A 39 -3.61 -9.49 8.85
N ASP A 40 -3.96 -10.38 7.93
CA ASP A 40 -4.53 -11.71 8.25
C ASP A 40 -4.33 -12.80 7.18
N VAL A 41 -3.59 -12.51 6.12
CA VAL A 41 -3.30 -13.48 5.06
C VAL A 41 -2.05 -14.29 5.42
N GLU A 42 -2.24 -15.53 5.92
CA GLU A 42 -1.13 -16.39 6.38
C GLU A 42 -0.06 -16.62 5.30
N ALA A 43 -0.45 -16.74 4.04
CA ALA A 43 0.51 -16.93 2.95
C ALA A 43 1.48 -15.74 2.81
N HIS A 44 0.98 -14.50 2.95
CA HIS A 44 1.80 -13.29 2.91
C HIS A 44 2.78 -13.28 4.08
N ARG A 45 2.29 -13.54 5.29
CA ARG A 45 3.14 -13.59 6.47
C ARG A 45 4.24 -14.63 6.35
N THR A 46 3.89 -15.86 5.95
CA THR A 46 4.87 -16.93 5.76
C THR A 46 5.94 -16.56 4.74
N TRP A 47 5.53 -15.92 3.65
CA TRP A 47 6.47 -15.45 2.62
C TRP A 47 7.41 -14.37 3.16
N VAL A 48 6.89 -13.36 3.87
CA VAL A 48 7.70 -12.29 4.50
C VAL A 48 8.66 -12.87 5.54
N GLU A 49 8.20 -13.77 6.41
CA GLU A 49 9.05 -14.45 7.41
C GLU A 49 10.19 -15.22 6.73
N GLY A 50 9.90 -15.90 5.61
CA GLY A 50 10.90 -16.60 4.81
C GLY A 50 11.95 -15.65 4.21
N ALA A 51 11.51 -14.55 3.60
CA ALA A 51 12.39 -13.54 3.02
C ALA A 51 13.26 -12.86 4.10
N CYS A 52 12.67 -12.48 5.22
CA CYS A 52 13.40 -11.89 6.36
C CYS A 52 14.45 -12.85 6.92
N LYS A 53 14.11 -14.14 7.05
CA LYS A 53 15.05 -15.17 7.51
C LYS A 53 16.24 -15.30 6.56
N ARG A 54 16.01 -15.28 5.24
CA ARG A 54 17.07 -15.28 4.22
C ARG A 54 17.97 -14.06 4.31
N ALA A 55 17.39 -12.90 4.56
CA ALA A 55 18.12 -11.64 4.69
C ALA A 55 18.78 -11.43 6.06
N GLY A 56 18.43 -12.22 7.07
CA GLY A 56 18.93 -12.08 8.44
C GLY A 56 18.31 -10.93 9.24
N LEU A 57 17.03 -10.59 8.97
CA LEU A 57 16.24 -9.59 9.69
C LEU A 57 15.12 -10.24 10.50
N ALA A 58 14.71 -9.60 11.59
CA ALA A 58 13.53 -9.99 12.35
C ALA A 58 12.26 -9.33 11.78
N PRO A 59 11.21 -10.07 11.37
CA PRO A 59 9.96 -9.48 10.90
C PRO A 59 9.08 -9.06 12.08
N ARG A 60 8.42 -7.90 11.94
CA ARG A 60 7.41 -7.38 12.87
C ARG A 60 6.11 -7.11 12.13
N PHE A 61 5.00 -7.59 12.69
CA PHE A 61 3.65 -7.44 12.13
C PHE A 61 2.71 -6.76 13.13
N PRO A 62 2.80 -5.45 13.32
CA PRO A 62 2.06 -4.73 14.38
C PRO A 62 0.55 -4.72 14.16
N LEU A 63 0.08 -4.99 12.94
CA LEU A 63 -1.32 -5.01 12.57
C LEU A 63 -1.92 -6.42 12.47
N TRP A 64 -1.11 -7.45 12.69
CA TRP A 64 -1.51 -8.84 12.50
C TRP A 64 -2.73 -9.23 13.34
N LYS A 65 -3.71 -9.84 12.68
CA LYS A 65 -5.01 -10.27 13.24
C LYS A 65 -5.85 -9.16 13.88
N ARG A 66 -5.55 -7.90 13.60
CA ARG A 66 -6.42 -6.81 14.02
C ARG A 66 -7.61 -6.68 13.06
N SER A 67 -8.78 -6.29 13.60
CA SER A 67 -9.99 -6.07 12.81
C SER A 67 -9.73 -5.02 11.71
N ARG A 68 -9.98 -5.37 10.45
CA ARG A 68 -9.83 -4.48 9.29
C ARG A 68 -10.66 -3.20 9.43
N SER A 69 -11.90 -3.32 9.92
CA SER A 69 -12.76 -2.15 10.17
C SER A 69 -12.22 -1.24 11.27
N SER A 70 -11.66 -1.81 12.35
CA SER A 70 -11.06 -0.98 13.41
C SER A 70 -9.76 -0.32 12.98
N LEU A 71 -8.98 -0.96 12.10
CA LEU A 71 -7.77 -0.36 11.52
C LEU A 71 -8.13 0.81 10.60
N PHE A 72 -9.15 0.66 9.75
CA PHE A 72 -9.63 1.75 8.91
C PHE A 72 -10.13 2.93 9.75
N ALA A 73 -10.96 2.67 10.78
CA ALA A 73 -11.41 3.71 11.68
C ALA A 73 -10.23 4.43 12.36
N ALA A 74 -9.25 3.68 12.86
CA ALA A 74 -8.07 4.25 13.47
C ALA A 74 -7.19 5.06 12.50
N TRP A 75 -7.12 4.64 11.22
CA TRP A 75 -6.43 5.36 10.16
C TRP A 75 -7.10 6.71 9.90
N ARG A 76 -8.42 6.70 9.70
CA ARG A 76 -9.24 7.90 9.51
C ARG A 76 -9.18 8.84 10.71
N ASP A 77 -9.39 8.33 11.92
CA ASP A 77 -9.44 9.12 13.15
C ASP A 77 -8.10 9.79 13.48
N ARG A 78 -7.00 9.23 12.97
CA ARG A 78 -5.67 9.86 13.04
C ARG A 78 -5.46 10.93 11.96
N GLY A 79 -6.43 11.19 11.10
CA GLY A 79 -6.35 12.23 10.09
C GLY A 79 -5.52 11.86 8.86
N PHE A 80 -5.26 10.58 8.63
CA PHE A 80 -4.67 10.15 7.36
C PHE A 80 -5.60 10.47 6.20
N ARG A 81 -5.01 10.82 5.06
CA ARG A 81 -5.69 11.10 3.80
C ARG A 81 -5.08 10.27 2.70
N GLY A 82 -5.92 9.78 1.82
CA GLY A 82 -5.49 8.98 0.67
C GLY A 82 -6.46 9.10 -0.48
N VAL A 83 -5.99 8.70 -1.65
CA VAL A 83 -6.73 8.72 -2.92
C VAL A 83 -6.57 7.37 -3.60
N VAL A 84 -7.63 6.86 -4.20
CA VAL A 84 -7.59 5.63 -5.01
C VAL A 84 -6.85 5.91 -6.32
N ILE A 85 -5.76 5.21 -6.56
CA ILE A 85 -4.91 5.39 -7.76
C ILE A 85 -4.93 4.19 -8.70
N ALA A 86 -5.41 3.04 -8.25
CA ALA A 86 -5.59 1.88 -9.11
C ALA A 86 -6.81 1.08 -8.71
N VAL A 87 -7.49 0.47 -9.67
CA VAL A 87 -8.60 -0.46 -9.45
C VAL A 87 -8.51 -1.63 -10.42
N ARG A 88 -8.78 -2.85 -9.94
CA ARG A 88 -8.82 -4.04 -10.76
C ARG A 88 -10.06 -4.01 -11.66
N ASP A 89 -9.86 -4.09 -12.97
CA ASP A 89 -10.93 -4.15 -13.96
C ASP A 89 -11.83 -5.38 -13.73
N GLY A 90 -13.13 -5.19 -13.91
CA GLY A 90 -14.12 -6.26 -13.65
C GLY A 90 -14.41 -6.54 -12.18
N VAL A 91 -13.61 -6.02 -11.23
CA VAL A 91 -13.84 -6.15 -9.78
C VAL A 91 -14.41 -4.86 -9.21
N LEU A 92 -13.76 -3.73 -9.49
CA LEU A 92 -14.22 -2.42 -9.07
C LEU A 92 -14.37 -1.47 -10.27
N PRO A 93 -15.39 -0.60 -10.27
CA PRO A 93 -15.59 0.30 -11.38
C PRO A 93 -14.54 1.41 -11.44
N ARG A 94 -14.10 1.75 -12.67
CA ARG A 94 -13.12 2.80 -12.94
C ARG A 94 -13.42 4.15 -12.28
N ARG A 95 -14.72 4.47 -12.05
CA ARG A 95 -15.14 5.74 -11.40
C ARG A 95 -14.64 5.90 -9.96
N LEU A 96 -14.10 4.84 -9.33
CA LEU A 96 -13.50 4.94 -8.01
C LEU A 96 -12.09 5.55 -8.04
N LEU A 97 -11.45 5.61 -9.20
CA LEU A 97 -10.18 6.32 -9.34
C LEU A 97 -10.34 7.81 -8.99
N GLY A 98 -9.38 8.35 -8.26
CA GLY A 98 -9.39 9.71 -7.77
C GLY A 98 -10.30 9.95 -6.55
N ARG A 99 -11.07 8.95 -6.10
CA ARG A 99 -11.89 9.07 -4.90
C ARG A 99 -11.04 9.13 -3.65
N SER A 100 -11.41 9.99 -2.72
CA SER A 100 -10.83 10.01 -1.38
C SER A 100 -11.11 8.70 -0.64
N VAL A 101 -10.16 8.27 0.17
CA VAL A 101 -10.32 7.11 1.07
C VAL A 101 -11.08 7.57 2.31
N ASP A 102 -12.38 7.36 2.29
CA ASP A 102 -13.34 7.77 3.32
C ASP A 102 -14.38 6.68 3.61
N ASP A 103 -15.29 6.96 4.55
CA ASP A 103 -16.35 6.02 4.93
C ASP A 103 -17.31 5.72 3.76
N ASP A 104 -17.52 6.67 2.85
CA ASP A 104 -18.40 6.51 1.69
C ASP A 104 -17.80 5.55 0.68
N LEU A 105 -16.50 5.71 0.39
CA LEU A 105 -15.75 4.77 -0.44
C LEU A 105 -15.79 3.37 0.16
N PHE A 106 -15.54 3.25 1.46
CA PHE A 106 -15.53 1.96 2.15
C PHE A 106 -16.87 1.26 2.08
N ARG A 107 -17.97 2.01 2.26
CA ARG A 107 -19.34 1.48 2.12
C ARG A 107 -19.66 1.08 0.68
N GLU A 108 -19.25 1.88 -0.29
CA GLU A 108 -19.47 1.59 -1.72
C GLU A 108 -18.74 0.32 -2.16
N ILE A 109 -17.46 0.15 -1.81
CA ILE A 109 -16.68 -1.07 -2.14
C ILE A 109 -17.34 -2.31 -1.54
N ARG A 110 -17.77 -2.24 -0.28
CA ARG A 110 -18.50 -3.36 0.36
C ARG A 110 -19.84 -3.67 -0.32
N ALA A 111 -20.56 -2.64 -0.75
CA ALA A 111 -21.83 -2.82 -1.48
C ALA A 111 -21.61 -3.47 -2.86
N LEU A 112 -20.44 -3.30 -3.45
CA LEU A 112 -20.02 -3.97 -4.68
C LEU A 112 -19.55 -5.42 -4.46
N GLY A 113 -19.51 -5.89 -3.20
CA GLY A 113 -19.09 -7.25 -2.85
C GLY A 113 -17.58 -7.47 -2.81
N ALA A 114 -16.78 -6.39 -2.85
CA ALA A 114 -15.32 -6.45 -2.78
C ALA A 114 -14.81 -6.23 -1.36
N ASP A 115 -13.55 -6.62 -1.11
CA ASP A 115 -12.89 -6.33 0.16
C ASP A 115 -12.52 -4.85 0.25
N ALA A 116 -13.16 -4.15 1.19
CA ALA A 116 -12.91 -2.74 1.40
C ALA A 116 -11.52 -2.42 1.94
N SER A 117 -10.74 -3.41 2.39
CA SER A 117 -9.34 -3.25 2.80
C SER A 117 -8.36 -3.44 1.64
N GLY A 118 -8.82 -3.96 0.48
CA GLY A 118 -7.99 -4.15 -0.71
C GLY A 118 -6.96 -5.28 -0.60
N GLU A 119 -7.10 -6.19 0.37
CA GLU A 119 -6.11 -7.24 0.66
C GLU A 119 -5.99 -8.29 -0.46
N ALA A 120 -6.99 -8.42 -1.33
CA ALA A 120 -6.90 -9.27 -2.52
C ALA A 120 -6.50 -8.48 -3.78
N GLY A 121 -6.02 -7.25 -3.62
CA GLY A 121 -5.55 -6.40 -4.70
C GLY A 121 -6.68 -5.82 -5.56
N GLU A 122 -7.84 -5.54 -4.95
CA GLU A 122 -8.98 -4.94 -5.65
C GLU A 122 -8.68 -3.50 -6.06
N TYR A 123 -7.90 -2.79 -5.25
CA TYR A 123 -7.49 -1.41 -5.53
C TYR A 123 -6.20 -1.05 -4.79
N HIS A 124 -5.58 0.04 -5.21
CA HIS A 124 -4.44 0.65 -4.50
C HIS A 124 -4.70 2.13 -4.23
N THR A 125 -4.07 2.63 -3.18
CA THR A 125 -4.20 4.01 -2.74
C THR A 125 -2.85 4.71 -2.65
N LEU A 126 -2.86 6.02 -2.83
CA LEU A 126 -1.76 6.92 -2.51
C LEU A 126 -2.12 7.70 -1.24
N VAL A 127 -1.29 7.61 -0.21
CA VAL A 127 -1.46 8.42 1.00
C VAL A 127 -0.88 9.80 0.77
N THR A 128 -1.70 10.82 0.95
CA THR A 128 -1.35 12.23 0.67
C THR A 128 -1.22 13.10 1.91
N GLY A 129 -1.57 12.56 3.10
CA GLY A 129 -1.48 13.31 4.35
C GLY A 129 -1.74 12.44 5.57
N GLY A 130 -1.45 13.00 6.74
CA GLY A 130 -1.63 12.35 8.03
C GLY A 130 -0.42 12.53 8.95
N PRO A 131 -0.37 11.88 10.12
CA PRO A 131 0.61 12.19 11.18
C PRO A 131 2.09 12.23 10.79
N PRO A 132 2.62 11.41 9.83
CA PRO A 132 4.02 11.52 9.44
C PRO A 132 4.31 12.67 8.47
N PHE A 133 3.28 13.29 7.91
CA PHE A 133 3.41 14.40 6.96
C PHE A 133 3.42 15.74 7.69
N SER A 134 4.30 16.65 7.30
CA SER A 134 4.29 18.04 7.79
C SER A 134 3.10 18.83 7.24
N GLU A 135 2.66 18.48 6.04
CA GLU A 135 1.53 19.06 5.32
C GLU A 135 0.88 18.04 4.40
N THR A 136 -0.32 18.33 3.93
CA THR A 136 -0.98 17.50 2.91
C THR A 136 -0.34 17.75 1.55
N ILE A 137 0.02 16.67 0.86
CA ILE A 137 0.54 16.73 -0.50
C ILE A 137 -0.63 17.00 -1.45
N GLY A 138 -0.62 18.15 -2.14
CA GLY A 138 -1.52 18.44 -3.25
C GLY A 138 -1.20 17.55 -4.44
N ILE A 139 -2.22 17.01 -5.07
CA ILE A 139 -2.05 16.15 -6.25
C ILE A 139 -2.95 16.60 -7.39
N GLU A 140 -2.41 16.56 -8.60
CA GLU A 140 -3.15 16.65 -9.85
C GLU A 140 -3.36 15.27 -10.43
N THR A 141 -4.57 15.02 -10.93
CA THR A 141 -4.91 13.74 -11.56
C THR A 141 -4.95 13.89 -13.08
N GLY A 142 -4.27 12.99 -13.76
CA GLY A 142 -4.25 12.89 -15.22
C GLY A 142 -5.20 11.82 -15.76
N GLU A 143 -4.79 11.19 -16.85
CA GLU A 143 -5.58 10.16 -17.50
C GLU A 143 -5.53 8.82 -16.77
N ALA A 144 -6.61 8.04 -16.90
CA ALA A 144 -6.63 6.67 -16.42
C ALA A 144 -6.30 5.69 -17.55
N VAL A 145 -5.34 4.81 -17.33
CA VAL A 145 -4.83 3.84 -18.32
C VAL A 145 -5.06 2.41 -17.81
N LEU A 146 -5.58 1.54 -18.70
CA LEU A 146 -5.71 0.11 -18.42
C LEU A 146 -4.42 -0.62 -18.82
N ARG A 147 -3.83 -1.36 -17.85
CA ARG A 147 -2.67 -2.23 -18.07
C ARG A 147 -2.87 -3.52 -17.29
N ASP A 148 -2.70 -4.66 -17.94
CA ASP A 148 -2.74 -5.99 -17.31
C ASP A 148 -3.98 -6.23 -16.41
N GLY A 149 -5.15 -5.73 -16.83
CA GLY A 149 -6.40 -5.87 -16.09
C GLY A 149 -6.53 -4.94 -14.87
N VAL A 150 -5.71 -3.90 -14.78
CA VAL A 150 -5.78 -2.88 -13.73
C VAL A 150 -5.84 -1.50 -14.36
N TRP A 151 -6.82 -0.70 -13.96
CA TRP A 151 -6.88 0.72 -14.27
C TRP A 151 -5.97 1.48 -13.32
N PHE A 152 -5.05 2.25 -13.87
CA PHE A 152 -4.15 3.16 -13.13
C PHE A 152 -4.52 4.60 -13.43
N LEU A 153 -4.55 5.43 -12.42
CA LEU A 153 -4.70 6.88 -12.52
C LEU A 153 -3.31 7.51 -12.55
N ASP A 154 -3.04 8.34 -13.56
CA ASP A 154 -1.85 9.21 -13.54
C ASP A 154 -2.00 10.25 -12.44
N VAL A 155 -0.97 10.41 -11.61
CA VAL A 155 -0.97 11.33 -10.47
C VAL A 155 0.36 12.07 -10.44
N ARG A 156 0.30 13.39 -10.29
CA ARG A 156 1.46 14.27 -10.14
C ARG A 156 1.32 15.09 -8.86
N VAL A 157 2.44 15.48 -8.29
CA VAL A 157 2.44 16.43 -7.17
C VAL A 157 2.17 17.82 -7.71
N GLU A 158 1.26 18.56 -7.07
CA GLU A 158 0.98 19.94 -7.45
C GLU A 158 2.26 20.80 -7.39
N GLY A 159 2.56 21.49 -8.47
CA GLY A 159 3.73 22.39 -8.55
C GLY A 159 5.05 21.69 -8.86
N ASP A 160 5.05 20.38 -9.15
CA ASP A 160 6.21 19.68 -9.70
C ASP A 160 6.25 19.89 -11.23
N PRO A 161 7.36 20.42 -11.80
CA PRO A 161 7.45 20.80 -13.21
C PRO A 161 7.44 19.61 -14.20
#